data_513b78ec91017630bbd3b36feb67a50b
#
_entry.id   513b78ec91017630bbd3b36feb67a50b
#
_cell.length_a   1.000
_cell.length_b   1.000
_cell.length_c   1.000
_cell.angle_alpha   90.00
_cell.angle_beta   90.00
_cell.angle_gamma   90.00
#
_symmetry.space_group_name_H-M   'P 1'
#
loop_
_entity.id
_entity.type
_entity.pdbx_description
1 polymer ?
#
loop_
_entity_poly.entity_id
_entity_poly.type
_entity_poly.pdbx_seq_one_letter_code
_entity_poly.pdbx_strand_id
1 'polypeptide(L)'
;MRPLSEVRALVLDRCPPPDPVDRAPSAALGLVLAEGVTAPADLPGFASSAMDGFAVRASDVAPATSDLPVVLEVVETVMAGRVPERSVGARQAVRIMTGAAVPEGADAIVPVEVTRPSGGTRGDDET
;
A
#
# COMPACT_ATOMS: atom_id res chain seq x y z
N MET A 1 13.90 40.39 32.16
CA MET A 1 13.61 38.97 31.94
C MET A 1 13.90 38.70 30.46
N ARG A 2 14.71 37.70 30.11
CA ARG A 2 15.03 37.39 28.70
C ARG A 2 13.88 36.55 28.08
N PRO A 3 13.48 36.80 26.84
CA PRO A 3 12.53 35.98 26.12
C PRO A 3 13.03 34.53 25.99
N LEU A 4 12.11 33.56 25.97
CA LEU A 4 12.44 32.13 25.83
C LEU A 4 13.23 31.82 24.57
N SER A 5 12.92 32.50 23.46
CA SER A 5 13.64 32.38 22.18
C SER A 5 15.11 32.75 22.28
N GLU A 6 15.42 33.83 23.04
CA GLU A 6 16.79 34.25 23.26
C GLU A 6 17.56 33.26 24.14
N VAL A 7 16.94 32.75 25.19
CA VAL A 7 17.56 31.74 26.07
C VAL A 7 17.81 30.44 25.29
N ARG A 8 16.84 30.00 24.48
CA ARG A 8 17.01 28.81 23.61
C ARG A 8 18.19 28.99 22.64
N ALA A 9 18.25 30.11 21.95
CA ALA A 9 19.34 30.39 21.01
C ALA A 9 20.70 30.34 21.71
N LEU A 10 20.82 30.96 22.92
CA LEU A 10 22.05 30.95 23.69
C LEU A 10 22.47 29.54 24.14
N VAL A 11 21.51 28.67 24.50
CA VAL A 11 21.80 27.29 24.88
C VAL A 11 22.28 26.50 23.67
N LEU A 12 21.59 26.59 22.53
CA LEU A 12 21.94 25.88 21.31
C LEU A 12 23.32 26.31 20.77
N ASP A 13 23.67 27.59 20.87
CA ASP A 13 24.98 28.10 20.48
C ASP A 13 26.14 27.51 21.32
N ARG A 14 25.87 27.18 22.58
CA ARG A 14 26.86 26.61 23.51
C ARG A 14 26.87 25.07 23.59
N CYS A 15 25.91 24.43 22.93
CA CYS A 15 25.80 22.99 22.87
C CYS A 15 25.89 22.52 21.40
N PRO A 16 27.07 22.52 20.78
CA PRO A 16 27.23 22.04 19.42
C PRO A 16 26.84 20.56 19.35
N PRO A 17 26.32 20.10 18.20
CA PRO A 17 26.01 18.69 17.99
C PRO A 17 27.31 17.86 18.17
N PRO A 18 27.21 16.63 18.67
CA PRO A 18 28.36 15.72 18.74
C PRO A 18 28.86 15.37 17.34
N ASP A 19 30.11 14.95 17.23
CA ASP A 19 30.69 14.50 15.98
C ASP A 19 29.93 13.26 15.45
N PRO A 20 29.62 13.22 14.14
CA PRO A 20 28.96 12.08 13.55
C PRO A 20 29.88 10.85 13.56
N VAL A 21 29.29 9.68 13.76
CA VAL A 21 29.99 8.39 13.75
C VAL A 21 29.23 7.37 12.92
N ASP A 22 29.95 6.56 12.17
CA ASP A 22 29.35 5.44 11.44
C ASP A 22 29.04 4.29 12.39
N ARG A 23 27.84 3.76 12.29
CA ARG A 23 27.36 2.60 13.06
C ARG A 23 26.57 1.66 12.18
N ALA A 24 26.70 0.37 12.42
CA ALA A 24 25.78 -0.61 11.84
C ALA A 24 24.35 -0.35 12.37
N PRO A 25 23.29 -0.55 11.57
CA PRO A 25 21.91 -0.29 11.97
C PRO A 25 21.51 -0.96 13.30
N SER A 26 21.97 -2.18 13.55
CA SER A 26 21.73 -2.91 14.82
C SER A 26 22.36 -2.24 16.05
N ALA A 27 23.44 -1.48 15.86
CA ALA A 27 24.15 -0.76 16.93
C ALA A 27 23.73 0.72 17.01
N ALA A 28 22.84 1.16 16.13
CA ALA A 28 22.38 2.56 16.06
C ALA A 28 21.09 2.82 16.86
N LEU A 29 20.54 1.80 17.51
CA LEU A 29 19.32 1.97 18.30
C LEU A 29 19.53 3.01 19.41
N GLY A 30 18.65 4.02 19.44
CA GLY A 30 18.70 5.12 20.40
C GLY A 30 19.63 6.27 20.00
N LEU A 31 20.35 6.18 18.88
CA LEU A 31 21.12 7.29 18.32
C LEU A 31 20.26 8.19 17.42
N VAL A 32 20.74 9.41 17.20
CA VAL A 32 20.11 10.38 16.29
C VAL A 32 20.87 10.36 14.97
N LEU A 33 20.14 10.36 13.86
CA LEU A 33 20.76 10.46 12.53
C LEU A 33 21.46 11.81 12.37
N ALA A 34 22.72 11.78 11.95
CA ALA A 34 23.50 12.97 11.63
C ALA A 34 23.09 13.58 10.29
N GLU A 35 22.63 12.76 9.36
CA GLU A 35 22.20 13.15 8.02
C GLU A 35 20.84 12.55 7.69
N GLY A 36 20.08 13.23 6.84
CA GLY A 36 18.81 12.69 6.30
C GLY A 36 19.06 11.46 5.43
N VAL A 37 18.24 10.43 5.60
CA VAL A 37 18.28 9.23 4.75
C VAL A 37 17.11 9.27 3.79
N THR A 38 17.41 9.08 2.50
CA THR A 38 16.41 8.99 1.44
C THR A 38 16.51 7.62 0.78
N ALA A 39 15.37 6.95 0.59
CA ALA A 39 15.35 5.70 -0.15
C ALA A 39 15.78 5.93 -1.62
N PRO A 40 16.64 5.08 -2.18
CA PRO A 40 17.10 5.22 -3.57
C PRO A 40 16.04 4.84 -4.60
N ALA A 41 14.96 4.20 -4.19
CA ALA A 41 13.83 3.78 -5.01
C ALA A 41 12.55 3.74 -4.17
N ASP A 42 11.40 3.68 -4.84
CA ASP A 42 10.11 3.51 -4.18
C ASP A 42 10.04 2.15 -3.45
N LEU A 43 9.36 2.11 -2.29
CA LEU A 43 9.14 0.91 -1.49
C LEU A 43 7.64 0.77 -1.16
N PRO A 44 6.97 -0.23 -1.73
CA PRO A 44 7.45 -1.23 -2.71
C PRO A 44 7.75 -0.63 -4.08
N GLY A 45 8.63 -1.27 -4.88
CA GLY A 45 9.00 -0.87 -6.24
C GLY A 45 7.92 -1.18 -7.30
N PHE A 46 6.69 -1.45 -6.88
CA PHE A 46 5.54 -1.75 -7.73
C PHE A 46 4.23 -1.31 -7.05
N ALA A 47 3.19 -1.08 -7.84
CA ALA A 47 1.86 -0.81 -7.31
C ALA A 47 1.33 -2.05 -6.60
N SER A 48 0.99 -1.93 -5.31
CA SER A 48 0.48 -3.02 -4.48
C SER A 48 -0.86 -2.67 -3.85
N SER A 49 -1.69 -3.70 -3.61
CA SER A 49 -2.96 -3.50 -2.94
C SER A 49 -2.77 -3.22 -1.44
N ALA A 50 -3.46 -2.20 -0.93
CA ALA A 50 -3.51 -1.89 0.50
C ALA A 50 -4.56 -2.71 1.26
N MET A 51 -5.38 -3.51 0.56
CA MET A 51 -6.50 -4.26 1.13
C MET A 51 -6.80 -5.52 0.33
N ASP A 52 -7.54 -6.45 0.95
CA ASP A 52 -8.11 -7.61 0.26
C ASP A 52 -9.34 -7.18 -0.54
N GLY A 53 -9.44 -7.62 -1.79
CA GLY A 53 -10.51 -7.17 -2.66
C GLY A 53 -10.39 -7.65 -4.09
N PHE A 54 -10.85 -6.81 -5.00
CA PHE A 54 -10.85 -7.08 -6.43
C PHE A 54 -10.24 -5.91 -7.19
N ALA A 55 -9.17 -6.18 -7.93
CA ALA A 55 -8.59 -5.23 -8.87
C ALA A 55 -9.48 -5.16 -10.11
N VAL A 56 -9.93 -3.96 -10.44
CA VAL A 56 -10.94 -3.70 -11.48
C VAL A 56 -10.59 -2.45 -12.27
N ARG A 57 -11.32 -2.23 -13.34
CA ARG A 57 -11.35 -0.93 -14.00
C ARG A 57 -12.43 -0.07 -13.34
N ALA A 58 -12.07 1.09 -12.84
CA ALA A 58 -12.99 2.01 -12.17
C ALA A 58 -14.22 2.35 -13.03
N SER A 59 -14.02 2.50 -14.35
CA SER A 59 -15.11 2.75 -15.30
C SER A 59 -16.18 1.65 -15.33
N ASP A 60 -15.80 0.40 -15.06
CA ASP A 60 -16.73 -0.72 -15.09
C ASP A 60 -17.61 -0.79 -13.84
N VAL A 61 -17.15 -0.23 -12.72
CA VAL A 61 -17.87 -0.24 -11.44
C VAL A 61 -18.47 1.12 -11.05
N ALA A 62 -18.13 2.18 -11.76
CA ALA A 62 -18.65 3.52 -11.48
C ALA A 62 -20.20 3.61 -11.41
N PRO A 63 -20.99 2.86 -12.21
CA PRO A 63 -22.46 2.90 -12.12
C PRO A 63 -23.02 1.99 -11.01
N ALA A 64 -22.19 1.22 -10.28
CA ALA A 64 -22.66 0.28 -9.26
C ALA A 64 -23.24 1.01 -8.03
N THR A 65 -24.37 0.51 -7.55
CA THR A 65 -24.98 0.90 -6.28
C THR A 65 -25.37 -0.34 -5.48
N SER A 66 -25.74 -0.17 -4.20
CA SER A 66 -26.25 -1.29 -3.37
C SER A 66 -27.43 -1.99 -4.01
N ASP A 67 -28.32 -1.24 -4.67
CA ASP A 67 -29.56 -1.75 -5.27
C ASP A 67 -29.35 -2.21 -6.72
N LEU A 68 -28.32 -1.69 -7.38
CA LEU A 68 -27.99 -2.03 -8.77
C LEU A 68 -26.50 -2.42 -8.86
N PRO A 69 -26.12 -3.62 -8.41
CA PRO A 69 -24.74 -4.08 -8.47
C PRO A 69 -24.30 -4.38 -9.90
N VAL A 70 -23.01 -4.17 -10.16
CA VAL A 70 -22.37 -4.59 -11.42
C VAL A 70 -21.77 -5.98 -11.22
N VAL A 71 -21.98 -6.88 -12.18
CA VAL A 71 -21.38 -8.22 -12.19
C VAL A 71 -20.12 -8.20 -13.03
N LEU A 72 -19.02 -8.69 -12.46
CA LEU A 72 -17.73 -8.85 -13.10
C LEU A 72 -17.30 -10.32 -13.08
N GLU A 73 -16.54 -10.73 -14.08
CA GLU A 73 -15.90 -12.04 -14.15
C GLU A 73 -14.56 -12.00 -13.40
N VAL A 74 -14.38 -12.88 -12.41
CA VAL A 74 -13.09 -13.04 -11.74
C VAL A 74 -12.20 -13.96 -12.56
N VAL A 75 -11.15 -13.41 -13.17
CA VAL A 75 -10.28 -14.13 -14.11
C VAL A 75 -9.03 -14.73 -13.47
N GLU A 76 -8.64 -14.24 -12.28
CA GLU A 76 -7.46 -14.70 -11.55
C GLU A 76 -7.58 -14.35 -10.06
N THR A 77 -6.79 -15.04 -9.21
CA THR A 77 -6.55 -14.67 -7.81
C THR A 77 -5.05 -14.48 -7.57
N VAL A 78 -4.64 -13.30 -7.11
CA VAL A 78 -3.23 -12.95 -6.88
C VAL A 78 -2.97 -12.77 -5.39
N MET A 79 -2.06 -13.60 -4.87
CA MET A 79 -1.59 -13.56 -3.49
C MET A 79 -0.36 -12.64 -3.36
N ALA A 80 -0.08 -12.13 -2.16
CA ALA A 80 1.15 -11.42 -1.88
C ALA A 80 2.39 -12.26 -2.27
N GLY A 81 3.36 -11.62 -2.93
CA GLY A 81 4.56 -12.28 -3.44
C GLY A 81 4.40 -13.03 -4.77
N ARG A 82 3.21 -12.98 -5.38
CA ARG A 82 2.97 -13.48 -6.74
C ARG A 82 2.89 -12.33 -7.74
N VAL A 83 3.30 -12.61 -8.96
CA VAL A 83 3.13 -11.69 -10.10
C VAL A 83 1.83 -12.06 -10.81
N PRO A 84 0.95 -11.08 -11.10
CA PRO A 84 -0.25 -11.34 -11.91
C PRO A 84 0.13 -11.90 -13.29
N GLU A 85 -0.59 -12.93 -13.74
CA GLU A 85 -0.41 -13.53 -15.06
C GLU A 85 -1.42 -12.99 -16.08
N ARG A 86 -2.52 -12.39 -15.59
CA ARG A 86 -3.59 -11.83 -16.42
C ARG A 86 -3.74 -10.34 -16.20
N SER A 87 -4.05 -9.61 -17.26
CA SER A 87 -4.51 -8.23 -17.22
C SER A 87 -6.02 -8.17 -16.99
N VAL A 88 -6.50 -7.04 -16.45
CA VAL A 88 -7.93 -6.77 -16.23
C VAL A 88 -8.52 -6.14 -17.48
N GLY A 89 -9.36 -6.90 -18.19
CA GLY A 89 -10.15 -6.42 -19.31
C GLY A 89 -11.49 -5.78 -18.88
N ALA A 90 -12.30 -5.38 -19.88
CA ALA A 90 -13.64 -4.86 -19.63
C ALA A 90 -14.53 -5.91 -18.95
N ARG A 91 -15.25 -5.49 -17.87
CA ARG A 91 -16.12 -6.34 -17.06
C ARG A 91 -15.41 -7.53 -16.40
N GLN A 92 -14.10 -7.45 -16.23
CA GLN A 92 -13.29 -8.43 -15.53
C GLN A 92 -12.79 -7.87 -14.19
N ALA A 93 -12.41 -8.78 -13.31
CA ALA A 93 -11.78 -8.51 -12.03
C ALA A 93 -10.70 -9.54 -11.75
N VAL A 94 -9.69 -9.16 -11.01
CA VAL A 94 -8.70 -10.07 -10.42
C VAL A 94 -8.86 -9.99 -8.90
N ARG A 95 -9.10 -11.13 -8.25
CA ARG A 95 -9.09 -11.17 -6.78
C ARG A 95 -7.68 -10.91 -6.28
N ILE A 96 -7.51 -9.96 -5.37
CA ILE A 96 -6.21 -9.51 -4.91
C ILE A 96 -6.16 -9.44 -3.39
N MET A 97 -5.02 -9.85 -2.82
CA MET A 97 -4.78 -9.78 -1.38
C MET A 97 -3.89 -8.60 -1.04
N THR A 98 -3.94 -8.16 0.21
CA THR A 98 -3.08 -7.10 0.74
C THR A 98 -1.62 -7.38 0.44
N GLY A 99 -0.90 -6.40 -0.11
CA GLY A 99 0.50 -6.52 -0.51
C GLY A 99 0.75 -7.21 -1.85
N ALA A 100 -0.28 -7.74 -2.52
CA ALA A 100 -0.14 -8.31 -3.86
C ALA A 100 0.03 -7.23 -4.92
N ALA A 101 0.77 -7.54 -5.99
CA ALA A 101 0.96 -6.63 -7.11
C ALA A 101 -0.35 -6.38 -7.86
N VAL A 102 -0.63 -5.12 -8.18
CA VAL A 102 -1.82 -4.74 -8.96
C VAL A 102 -1.62 -5.18 -10.41
N PRO A 103 -2.57 -5.96 -10.99
CA PRO A 103 -2.47 -6.41 -12.37
C PRO A 103 -2.60 -5.26 -13.35
N GLU A 104 -1.99 -5.43 -14.52
CA GLU A 104 -2.13 -4.49 -15.63
C GLU A 104 -3.61 -4.33 -16.02
N GLY A 105 -4.00 -3.11 -16.40
CA GLY A 105 -5.37 -2.78 -16.79
C GLY A 105 -6.32 -2.45 -15.64
N ALA A 106 -5.94 -2.74 -14.38
CA ALA A 106 -6.68 -2.28 -13.21
C ALA A 106 -6.21 -0.89 -12.79
N ASP A 107 -7.16 -0.03 -12.42
CA ASP A 107 -6.93 1.32 -11.90
C ASP A 107 -7.66 1.59 -10.57
N ALA A 108 -8.36 0.57 -10.04
CA ALA A 108 -9.05 0.63 -8.77
C ALA A 108 -9.05 -0.74 -8.06
N ILE A 109 -9.12 -0.69 -6.71
CA ILE A 109 -9.36 -1.87 -5.87
C ILE A 109 -10.72 -1.69 -5.18
N VAL A 110 -11.62 -2.66 -5.36
CA VAL A 110 -12.90 -2.72 -4.66
C VAL A 110 -12.74 -3.64 -3.46
N PRO A 111 -12.95 -3.16 -2.21
CA PRO A 111 -12.83 -3.99 -1.01
C PRO A 111 -13.79 -5.18 -1.04
N VAL A 112 -13.37 -6.34 -0.51
CA VAL A 112 -14.21 -7.55 -0.47
C VAL A 112 -15.52 -7.34 0.29
N GLU A 113 -15.52 -6.46 1.30
CA GLU A 113 -16.65 -6.18 2.18
C GLU A 113 -17.85 -5.53 1.45
N VAL A 114 -17.60 -4.85 0.33
CA VAL A 114 -18.66 -4.23 -0.47
C VAL A 114 -19.04 -5.07 -1.69
N THR A 115 -18.56 -6.31 -1.75
CA THR A 115 -18.85 -7.25 -2.83
C THR A 115 -19.69 -8.43 -2.33
N ARG A 116 -20.34 -9.14 -3.26
CA ARG A 116 -21.05 -10.38 -2.98
C ARG A 116 -20.92 -11.33 -4.17
N PRO A 117 -20.90 -12.66 -3.95
CA PRO A 117 -20.94 -13.62 -5.05
C PRO A 117 -22.22 -13.44 -5.87
N SER A 118 -22.12 -13.38 -7.18
CA SER A 118 -23.28 -13.45 -8.06
C SER A 118 -23.50 -14.92 -8.39
N GLY A 119 -24.51 -15.55 -7.76
CA GLY A 119 -25.18 -16.80 -8.10
C GLY A 119 -24.44 -17.87 -8.95
N GLY A 120 -23.20 -18.18 -8.61
CA GLY A 120 -22.49 -19.35 -9.11
C GLY A 120 -22.29 -20.31 -7.95
N THR A 121 -22.56 -21.59 -8.18
CA THR A 121 -22.44 -22.69 -7.23
C THR A 121 -21.15 -22.58 -6.42
N ARG A 122 -21.30 -22.57 -5.09
CA ARG A 122 -20.21 -22.71 -4.14
C ARG A 122 -19.47 -24.01 -4.48
N GLY A 123 -18.36 -23.90 -5.17
CA GLY A 123 -17.38 -24.99 -5.25
C GLY A 123 -16.70 -25.06 -3.90
N ASP A 124 -16.93 -26.15 -3.20
CA ASP A 124 -16.29 -26.51 -1.95
C ASP A 124 -14.78 -26.54 -2.16
N ASP A 125 -14.06 -25.61 -1.56
CA ASP A 125 -12.64 -25.73 -1.27
C ASP A 125 -12.45 -25.64 0.24
N GLU A 126 -12.88 -26.73 0.91
CA GLU A 126 -12.27 -27.20 2.15
C GLU A 126 -11.33 -28.35 1.79
N THR A 127 -10.02 -28.07 1.77
CA THR A 127 -9.02 -29.01 2.33
C THR A 127 -7.70 -28.27 2.47
#